data_468ec34682fc70e090d8c5bae1fb5a32
#
_entry.id   468ec34682fc70e090d8c5bae1fb5a32
#
_cell.length_a   1.000
_cell.length_b   1.000
_cell.length_c   1.000
_cell.angle_alpha   90.00
_cell.angle_beta   90.00
_cell.angle_gamma   90.00
#
_symmetry.space_group_name_H-M   'P 1'
#
loop_
_entity.id
_entity.type
_entity.pdbx_description
1 polymer ?
#
loop_
_entity_poly.entity_id
_entity_poly.type
_entity_poly.pdbx_seq_one_letter_code
_entity_poly.pdbx_strand_id
1 'polypeptide(L)'
;MQHESWHNFLTSESGAVSVDWTVLTAAVAGMALAATAMIEDGISSLASDLEAQLRTQQVSDAFVVFHSAHFNALYDAGVIDEDGAESMFDIANAMTNATILTGIEEGILAYNDGDLSDEDIALLVAMASVGVQRNIISADDVNLVSTY
;
A
#
# COMPACT_ATOMS: atom_id res chain seq x y z
N MET A 1 38.53 9.21 -72.43
CA MET A 1 37.20 8.71 -72.07
C MET A 1 37.09 8.22 -70.63
N GLN A 2 37.78 8.68 -69.66
CA GLN A 2 37.65 8.27 -68.24
C GLN A 2 37.15 9.38 -67.29
N HIS A 3 37.07 10.60 -67.76
CA HIS A 3 36.63 11.76 -66.95
C HIS A 3 35.11 11.82 -66.71
N GLU A 4 34.31 11.33 -67.62
CA GLU A 4 32.85 11.39 -67.50
C GLU A 4 32.26 10.41 -66.50
N SER A 5 32.94 9.29 -66.24
CA SER A 5 32.50 8.28 -65.31
C SER A 5 32.55 8.77 -63.84
N TRP A 6 33.59 9.54 -63.50
CA TRP A 6 33.76 10.14 -62.17
C TRP A 6 32.75 11.27 -61.90
N HIS A 7 32.42 12.04 -62.90
CA HIS A 7 31.44 13.11 -62.78
C HIS A 7 30.02 12.57 -62.49
N ASN A 8 29.63 11.49 -63.16
CA ASN A 8 28.34 10.84 -62.95
C ASN A 8 28.26 10.18 -61.60
N PHE A 9 29.36 9.65 -61.06
CA PHE A 9 29.39 9.07 -59.71
C PHE A 9 29.26 10.15 -58.64
N LEU A 10 29.88 11.28 -58.78
CA LEU A 10 29.84 12.41 -57.82
C LEU A 10 28.51 13.18 -57.86
N THR A 11 27.77 13.10 -58.95
CA THR A 11 26.43 13.73 -59.07
C THR A 11 25.25 12.78 -58.88
N SER A 12 25.52 11.51 -58.61
CA SER A 12 24.47 10.52 -58.35
C SER A 12 23.98 10.62 -56.90
N GLU A 13 22.85 11.26 -56.69
CA GLU A 13 22.23 11.42 -55.37
C GLU A 13 21.42 10.21 -54.91
N SER A 14 21.36 9.15 -55.73
CA SER A 14 20.52 7.96 -55.45
C SER A 14 20.94 7.21 -54.17
N GLY A 15 22.23 7.34 -53.76
CA GLY A 15 22.71 6.77 -52.48
C GLY A 15 22.36 7.62 -51.26
N ALA A 16 22.30 8.95 -51.43
CA ALA A 16 21.98 9.84 -50.33
C ALA A 16 20.51 9.67 -49.83
N VAL A 17 19.59 9.47 -50.75
CA VAL A 17 18.18 9.27 -50.41
C VAL A 17 17.95 7.98 -49.62
N SER A 18 18.67 6.90 -49.93
CA SER A 18 18.53 5.62 -49.21
C SER A 18 19.11 5.67 -47.80
N VAL A 19 20.16 6.46 -47.58
CA VAL A 19 20.80 6.64 -46.26
C VAL A 19 19.91 7.51 -45.38
N ASP A 20 19.29 8.56 -45.91
CA ASP A 20 18.37 9.44 -45.17
C ASP A 20 17.14 8.66 -44.66
N TRP A 21 16.58 7.77 -45.47
CA TRP A 21 15.48 6.91 -45.08
C TRP A 21 15.86 5.97 -43.93
N THR A 22 17.04 5.37 -43.94
CA THR A 22 17.50 4.48 -42.86
C THR A 22 17.76 5.25 -41.56
N VAL A 23 18.28 6.45 -41.62
CA VAL A 23 18.49 7.32 -40.45
C VAL A 23 17.12 7.74 -39.86
N LEU A 24 16.18 8.15 -40.68
CA LEU A 24 14.83 8.49 -40.24
C LEU A 24 14.13 7.30 -39.57
N THR A 25 14.22 6.13 -40.16
CA THR A 25 13.63 4.90 -39.60
C THR A 25 14.27 4.54 -38.24
N ALA A 26 15.62 4.65 -38.15
CA ALA A 26 16.30 4.40 -36.90
C ALA A 26 15.93 5.43 -35.81
N ALA A 27 15.78 6.69 -36.17
CA ALA A 27 15.35 7.74 -35.23
C ALA A 27 13.94 7.49 -34.70
N VAL A 28 12.97 7.14 -35.58
CA VAL A 28 11.60 6.83 -35.18
C VAL A 28 11.56 5.58 -34.31
N ALA A 29 12.31 4.53 -34.66
CA ALA A 29 12.40 3.32 -33.84
C ALA A 29 12.99 3.62 -32.46
N GLY A 30 14.05 4.42 -32.39
CA GLY A 30 14.65 4.87 -31.13
C GLY A 30 13.69 5.67 -30.24
N MET A 31 12.91 6.59 -30.84
CA MET A 31 11.89 7.33 -30.10
C MET A 31 10.74 6.41 -29.60
N ALA A 32 10.33 5.43 -30.39
CA ALA A 32 9.31 4.48 -29.98
C ALA A 32 9.76 3.65 -28.78
N LEU A 33 10.99 3.14 -28.79
CA LEU A 33 11.56 2.41 -27.66
C LEU A 33 11.69 3.27 -26.40
N ALA A 34 12.14 4.52 -26.55
CA ALA A 34 12.22 5.46 -25.43
C ALA A 34 10.83 5.78 -24.83
N ALA A 35 9.83 5.98 -25.67
CA ALA A 35 8.45 6.20 -25.22
C ALA A 35 7.90 4.98 -24.48
N THR A 36 8.16 3.76 -24.95
CA THR A 36 7.74 2.52 -24.27
C THR A 36 8.36 2.40 -22.89
N ALA A 37 9.66 2.67 -22.76
CA ALA A 37 10.35 2.65 -21.46
C ALA A 37 9.75 3.67 -20.46
N MET A 38 9.43 4.88 -20.91
CA MET A 38 8.79 5.89 -20.05
C MET A 38 7.38 5.48 -19.61
N ILE A 39 6.64 4.77 -20.47
CA ILE A 39 5.30 4.26 -20.11
C ILE A 39 5.41 3.14 -19.08
N GLU A 40 6.38 2.21 -19.24
CA GLU A 40 6.63 1.14 -18.26
C GLU A 40 6.97 1.69 -16.88
N ASP A 41 7.88 2.68 -16.81
CA ASP A 41 8.22 3.35 -15.56
C ASP A 41 7.00 4.06 -14.94
N GLY A 42 6.21 4.74 -15.75
CA GLY A 42 4.99 5.43 -15.30
C GLY A 42 3.94 4.47 -14.74
N ILE A 43 3.72 3.34 -15.41
CA ILE A 43 2.78 2.30 -14.94
C ILE A 43 3.28 1.66 -13.65
N SER A 44 4.57 1.36 -13.55
CA SER A 44 5.17 0.77 -12.35
C SER A 44 5.07 1.71 -11.15
N SER A 45 5.34 2.99 -11.33
CA SER A 45 5.19 4.00 -10.28
C SER A 45 3.73 4.14 -9.83
N LEU A 46 2.80 4.21 -10.79
CA LEU A 46 1.36 4.29 -10.49
C LEU A 46 0.86 3.06 -9.74
N ALA A 47 1.32 1.87 -10.13
CA ALA A 47 0.95 0.62 -9.44
C ALA A 47 1.45 0.62 -7.98
N SER A 48 2.68 1.08 -7.74
CA SER A 48 3.24 1.19 -6.39
C SER A 48 2.50 2.23 -5.54
N ASP A 49 2.17 3.39 -6.12
CA ASP A 49 1.41 4.43 -5.43
C ASP A 49 -0.01 3.97 -5.10
N LEU A 50 -0.66 3.25 -6.02
CA LEU A 50 -1.99 2.69 -5.81
C LEU A 50 -1.97 1.61 -4.73
N GLU A 51 -0.96 0.73 -4.73
CA GLU A 51 -0.79 -0.27 -3.67
C GLU A 51 -0.60 0.40 -2.30
N ALA A 52 0.24 1.43 -2.21
CA ALA A 52 0.45 2.18 -0.98
C ALA A 52 -0.86 2.86 -0.52
N GLN A 53 -1.61 3.47 -1.43
CA GLN A 53 -2.91 4.08 -1.10
C GLN A 53 -3.94 3.05 -0.67
N LEU A 54 -4.04 1.91 -1.35
CA LEU A 54 -4.98 0.85 -0.96
C LEU A 54 -4.65 0.25 0.42
N ARG A 55 -3.37 0.14 0.75
CA ARG A 55 -2.93 -0.31 2.09
C ARG A 55 -3.26 0.70 3.19
N THR A 56 -3.26 1.99 2.87
CA THR A 56 -3.58 3.06 3.83
C THR A 56 -5.06 3.46 3.82
N GLN A 57 -5.81 3.00 2.82
CA GLN A 57 -7.23 3.33 2.71
C GLN A 57 -7.98 2.60 3.82
N GLN A 58 -8.57 3.37 4.70
CA GLN A 58 -9.45 2.88 5.75
C GLN A 58 -10.68 2.24 5.09
N VAL A 59 -10.85 0.94 5.29
CA VAL A 59 -12.09 0.27 4.89
C VAL A 59 -13.22 0.91 5.71
N SER A 60 -14.26 1.38 5.02
CA SER A 60 -15.38 2.10 5.61
C SER A 60 -15.85 1.47 6.93
N ASP A 61 -15.90 2.27 7.99
CA ASP A 61 -16.31 1.92 9.35
C ASP A 61 -17.78 1.48 9.47
N ALA A 62 -18.51 1.42 8.36
CA ALA A 62 -19.92 1.12 8.31
C ALA A 62 -20.33 -0.27 8.88
N PHE A 63 -19.34 -1.14 9.12
CA PHE A 63 -19.58 -2.50 9.63
C PHE A 63 -18.88 -2.77 10.97
N VAL A 64 -18.16 -1.80 11.52
CA VAL A 64 -17.43 -1.95 12.78
C VAL A 64 -18.30 -1.40 13.90
N VAL A 65 -18.69 -2.27 14.85
CA VAL A 65 -19.59 -1.93 15.94
C VAL A 65 -18.92 -2.21 17.28
N PHE A 66 -19.12 -1.34 18.25
CA PHE A 66 -18.67 -1.57 19.61
C PHE A 66 -19.35 -2.82 20.22
N HIS A 67 -18.53 -3.77 20.65
CA HIS A 67 -18.95 -4.96 21.37
C HIS A 67 -18.36 -4.98 22.78
N SER A 68 -19.15 -4.61 23.79
CA SER A 68 -18.69 -4.55 25.18
C SER A 68 -18.16 -5.90 25.67
N ALA A 69 -18.66 -7.02 25.11
CA ALA A 69 -18.20 -8.37 25.44
C ALA A 69 -16.69 -8.59 25.20
N HIS A 70 -16.07 -7.88 24.27
CA HIS A 70 -14.63 -7.98 24.03
C HIS A 70 -13.80 -7.41 25.19
N PHE A 71 -14.41 -6.56 26.02
CA PHE A 71 -13.76 -5.88 27.15
C PHE A 71 -14.08 -6.50 28.51
N ASN A 72 -14.86 -7.59 28.56
CA ASN A 72 -15.29 -8.20 29.83
C ASN A 72 -14.12 -8.50 30.77
N ALA A 73 -13.00 -9.01 30.27
CA ALA A 73 -11.83 -9.29 31.09
C ALA A 73 -11.24 -8.02 31.74
N LEU A 74 -11.34 -6.88 31.09
CA LEU A 74 -10.88 -5.60 31.60
C LEU A 74 -11.86 -5.01 32.63
N TYR A 75 -13.17 -5.22 32.42
CA TYR A 75 -14.21 -4.85 33.39
C TYR A 75 -14.06 -5.65 34.68
N ASP A 76 -13.86 -6.96 34.57
CA ASP A 76 -13.67 -7.87 35.71
C ASP A 76 -12.40 -7.55 36.50
N ALA A 77 -11.36 -7.09 35.81
CA ALA A 77 -10.12 -6.64 36.40
C ALA A 77 -10.18 -5.21 36.98
N GLY A 78 -11.24 -4.46 36.69
CA GLY A 78 -11.40 -3.07 37.14
C GLY A 78 -10.46 -2.09 36.43
N VAL A 79 -9.95 -2.47 35.25
CA VAL A 79 -9.03 -1.67 34.43
C VAL A 79 -9.76 -0.52 33.75
N ILE A 80 -10.97 -0.76 33.26
CA ILE A 80 -11.77 0.23 32.52
C ILE A 80 -13.26 -0.02 32.75
N ASP A 81 -14.08 0.99 32.60
CA ASP A 81 -15.55 0.91 32.54
C ASP A 81 -16.05 0.90 31.09
N GLU A 82 -17.38 0.78 30.91
CA GLU A 82 -17.99 0.66 29.59
C GLU A 82 -17.81 1.95 28.77
N ASP A 83 -17.95 3.11 29.39
CA ASP A 83 -17.78 4.42 28.72
C ASP A 83 -16.31 4.61 28.25
N GLY A 84 -15.36 4.19 29.07
CA GLY A 84 -13.95 4.19 28.72
C GLY A 84 -13.64 3.21 27.59
N ALA A 85 -14.21 2.00 27.62
CA ALA A 85 -14.02 1.01 26.56
C ALA A 85 -14.58 1.47 25.21
N GLU A 86 -15.75 2.12 25.20
CA GLU A 86 -16.32 2.74 24.00
C GLU A 86 -15.42 3.83 23.46
N SER A 87 -14.87 4.68 24.35
CA SER A 87 -13.90 5.72 23.96
C SER A 87 -12.64 5.15 23.35
N MET A 88 -12.04 4.09 23.91
CA MET A 88 -10.87 3.41 23.35
C MET A 88 -11.20 2.75 22.01
N PHE A 89 -12.38 2.17 21.88
CA PHE A 89 -12.86 1.61 20.63
C PHE A 89 -12.98 2.68 19.53
N ASP A 90 -13.53 3.84 19.84
CA ASP A 90 -13.64 4.94 18.87
C ASP A 90 -12.26 5.45 18.42
N ILE A 91 -11.30 5.52 19.34
CA ILE A 91 -9.91 5.86 19.01
C ILE A 91 -9.33 4.81 18.06
N ALA A 92 -9.46 3.52 18.38
CA ALA A 92 -8.96 2.43 17.54
C ALA A 92 -9.66 2.40 16.17
N ASN A 93 -10.98 2.67 16.14
CA ASN A 93 -11.78 2.71 14.92
C ASN A 93 -11.39 3.87 13.99
N ALA A 94 -10.82 4.94 14.50
CA ALA A 94 -10.26 6.03 13.71
C ALA A 94 -8.88 5.72 13.12
N MET A 95 -8.21 4.63 13.56
CA MET A 95 -6.87 4.24 13.08
C MET A 95 -6.93 3.54 11.72
N THR A 96 -5.84 3.63 10.95
CA THR A 96 -5.65 2.86 9.72
C THR A 96 -5.36 1.39 10.05
N ASN A 97 -5.65 0.49 9.10
CA ASN A 97 -5.36 -0.94 9.25
C ASN A 97 -3.87 -1.21 9.54
N ALA A 98 -2.98 -0.44 8.89
CA ALA A 98 -1.54 -0.55 9.13
C ALA A 98 -1.18 -0.14 10.57
N THR A 99 -1.75 0.95 11.07
CA THR A 99 -1.53 1.42 12.46
C THR A 99 -2.03 0.40 13.48
N ILE A 100 -3.20 -0.22 13.24
CA ILE A 100 -3.74 -1.28 14.10
C ILE A 100 -2.80 -2.48 14.15
N LEU A 101 -2.35 -2.98 12.99
CA LEU A 101 -1.43 -4.14 12.95
C LEU A 101 -0.12 -3.86 13.68
N THR A 102 0.53 -2.74 13.39
CA THR A 102 1.77 -2.36 14.08
C THR A 102 1.55 -2.15 15.57
N GLY A 103 0.45 -1.48 15.96
CA GLY A 103 0.13 -1.25 17.36
C GLY A 103 -0.14 -2.53 18.13
N ILE A 104 -0.77 -3.53 17.52
CA ILE A 104 -0.98 -4.85 18.13
C ILE A 104 0.35 -5.59 18.30
N GLU A 105 1.21 -5.61 17.27
CA GLU A 105 2.52 -6.27 17.35
C GLU A 105 3.40 -5.65 18.45
N GLU A 106 3.53 -4.33 18.48
CA GLU A 106 4.28 -3.60 19.50
C GLU A 106 3.68 -3.74 20.90
N GLY A 107 2.33 -3.67 20.98
CA GLY A 107 1.61 -3.79 22.23
C GLY A 107 1.75 -5.20 22.86
N ILE A 108 1.73 -6.27 22.08
CA ILE A 108 1.95 -7.63 22.59
C ILE A 108 3.38 -7.78 23.12
N LEU A 109 4.37 -7.20 22.47
CA LEU A 109 5.75 -7.22 22.95
C LEU A 109 5.88 -6.46 24.27
N ALA A 110 5.35 -5.25 24.36
CA ALA A 110 5.38 -4.44 25.58
C ALA A 110 4.60 -5.08 26.74
N TYR A 111 3.48 -5.75 26.44
CA TYR A 111 2.72 -6.52 27.44
C TYR A 111 3.55 -7.66 28.05
N ASN A 112 4.27 -8.40 27.22
CA ASN A 112 5.13 -9.50 27.69
C ASN A 112 6.31 -8.99 28.53
N ASP A 113 6.78 -7.78 28.28
CA ASP A 113 7.84 -7.12 29.05
C ASP A 113 7.32 -6.46 30.35
N GLY A 114 5.99 -6.33 30.49
CA GLY A 114 5.34 -5.72 31.65
C GLY A 114 5.36 -4.19 31.65
N ASP A 115 5.56 -3.58 30.48
CA ASP A 115 5.74 -2.14 30.30
C ASP A 115 4.45 -1.39 29.91
N LEU A 116 3.29 -2.08 29.83
CA LEU A 116 2.02 -1.46 29.46
C LEU A 116 1.25 -0.93 30.68
N SER A 117 0.69 0.28 30.53
CA SER A 117 -0.31 0.80 31.46
C SER A 117 -1.68 0.16 31.23
N ASP A 118 -2.58 0.31 32.20
CA ASP A 118 -3.98 -0.16 32.07
C ASP A 118 -4.70 0.45 30.85
N GLU A 119 -4.41 1.72 30.57
CA GLU A 119 -4.96 2.44 29.42
C GLU A 119 -4.43 1.89 28.08
N ASP A 120 -3.13 1.57 28.04
CA ASP A 120 -2.53 0.97 26.82
C ASP A 120 -3.08 -0.44 26.58
N ILE A 121 -3.32 -1.22 27.63
CA ILE A 121 -3.95 -2.54 27.54
C ILE A 121 -5.38 -2.41 27.00
N ALA A 122 -6.15 -1.44 27.47
CA ALA A 122 -7.49 -1.18 26.97
C ALA A 122 -7.50 -0.79 25.49
N LEU A 123 -6.56 0.06 25.08
CA LEU A 123 -6.38 0.43 23.67
C LEU A 123 -5.96 -0.77 22.82
N LEU A 124 -5.10 -1.63 23.32
CA LEU A 124 -4.68 -2.85 22.62
C LEU A 124 -5.87 -3.78 22.36
N VAL A 125 -6.75 -3.97 23.37
CA VAL A 125 -7.99 -4.77 23.21
C VAL A 125 -8.95 -4.09 22.20
N ALA A 126 -9.05 -2.76 22.23
CA ALA A 126 -9.85 -2.01 21.26
C ALA A 126 -9.32 -2.19 19.83
N MET A 127 -8.00 -2.09 19.62
CA MET A 127 -7.37 -2.33 18.32
C MET A 127 -7.60 -3.77 17.85
N ALA A 128 -7.51 -4.75 18.75
CA ALA A 128 -7.79 -6.15 18.42
C ALA A 128 -9.25 -6.33 18.01
N SER A 129 -10.21 -5.75 18.75
CA SER A 129 -11.64 -5.79 18.43
C SER A 129 -11.93 -5.22 17.04
N VAL A 130 -11.41 -4.03 16.73
CA VAL A 130 -11.55 -3.40 15.42
C VAL A 130 -10.85 -4.21 14.32
N GLY A 131 -9.66 -4.74 14.59
CA GLY A 131 -8.89 -5.55 13.66
C GLY A 131 -9.59 -6.84 13.25
N VAL A 132 -10.23 -7.53 14.20
CA VAL A 132 -11.06 -8.72 13.92
C VAL A 132 -12.27 -8.36 13.06
N GLN A 133 -13.00 -7.31 13.41
CA GLN A 133 -14.18 -6.89 12.67
C GLN A 133 -13.86 -6.40 11.25
N ARG A 134 -12.67 -5.81 11.04
CA ARG A 134 -12.16 -5.45 9.72
C ARG A 134 -11.54 -6.63 8.96
N ASN A 135 -11.54 -7.82 9.57
CA ASN A 135 -10.97 -9.05 9.01
C ASN A 135 -9.47 -8.92 8.61
N ILE A 136 -8.72 -8.11 9.36
CA ILE A 136 -7.26 -7.95 9.19
C ILE A 136 -6.45 -8.84 10.14
N ILE A 137 -7.08 -9.33 11.22
CA ILE A 137 -6.56 -10.33 12.14
C ILE A 137 -7.63 -11.39 12.44
N SER A 138 -7.20 -12.59 12.84
CA SER A 138 -8.14 -13.62 13.27
C SER A 138 -8.53 -13.44 14.74
N ALA A 139 -9.80 -13.72 15.08
CA ALA A 139 -10.24 -13.72 16.47
C ALA A 139 -9.49 -14.75 17.34
N ASP A 140 -9.09 -15.87 16.72
CA ASP A 140 -8.31 -16.92 17.39
C ASP A 140 -6.91 -16.45 17.77
N ASP A 141 -6.30 -15.56 16.97
CA ASP A 141 -4.95 -15.05 17.21
C ASP A 141 -4.90 -14.10 18.44
N VAL A 142 -6.00 -13.41 18.70
CA VAL A 142 -6.11 -12.43 19.80
C VAL A 142 -7.01 -12.90 20.95
N ASN A 143 -7.48 -14.14 20.88
CA ASN A 143 -8.33 -14.78 21.90
C ASN A 143 -9.59 -13.95 22.29
N LEU A 144 -10.14 -13.22 21.31
CA LEU A 144 -11.39 -12.50 21.48
C LEU A 144 -12.60 -13.44 21.36
N VAL A 145 -13.61 -13.21 22.17
CA VAL A 145 -14.87 -13.98 22.13
C VAL A 145 -15.57 -13.67 20.79
N SER A 146 -15.79 -14.71 19.98
CA SER A 146 -16.56 -14.58 18.75
C SER A 146 -18.03 -14.29 19.09
N THR A 147 -18.49 -13.09 18.82
CA THR A 147 -19.88 -12.63 19.05
C THR A 147 -20.65 -12.67 17.74
N TYR A 148 -20.81 -13.88 17.16
CA TYR A 148 -21.75 -14.11 16.03
C TYR A 148 -23.08 -14.68 16.54
#